data_498136d1340ba95f5778b883778c5d17
#
_entry.id   498136d1340ba95f5778b883778c5d17
#
_cell.length_a   1.000
_cell.length_b   1.000
_cell.length_c   1.000
_cell.angle_alpha   90.00
_cell.angle_beta   90.00
_cell.angle_gamma   90.00
#
_symmetry.space_group_name_H-M   'P 1'
#
loop_
_entity.id
_entity.type
_entity.pdbx_description
1 polymer ?
#
loop_
_entity_poly.entity_id
_entity_poly.type
_entity_poly.pdbx_seq_one_letter_code
_entity_poly.pdbx_strand_id
1 'polypeptide(L)' 'MRIFYCYSIPLKEFLIGNNIKPLDDNHKINPKSNKKYWEFKKCELLDSVLEIWKNNKIKAINYIKNNK' A
#
# COMPACT_ATOMS: atom_id res chain seq x y z
N MET A 1 12.85 10.75 9.98
CA MET A 1 12.32 9.48 9.41
C MET A 1 11.04 9.76 8.66
N ARG A 2 10.92 9.25 7.43
CA ARG A 2 9.71 9.42 6.65
C ARG A 2 8.75 8.28 6.91
N ILE A 3 7.45 8.59 6.91
CA ILE A 3 6.40 7.61 7.15
C ILE A 3 5.49 7.57 5.92
N PHE A 4 5.19 6.36 5.47
CA PHE A 4 4.20 6.12 4.43
C PHE A 4 2.88 5.73 5.10
N TYR A 5 1.82 6.46 4.77
CA TYR A 5 0.49 6.21 5.32
C TYR A 5 -0.32 5.37 4.33
N CYS A 6 -0.66 4.16 4.72
CA CYS A 6 -1.37 3.22 3.85
C CYS A 6 -2.84 3.14 4.28
N TYR A 7 -3.72 3.63 3.44
CA TYR A 7 -5.17 3.60 3.67
C TYR A 7 -5.86 2.42 2.97
N SER A 8 -5.13 1.68 2.15
CA SER A 8 -5.67 0.57 1.39
C SER A 8 -5.36 -0.75 2.07
N ILE A 9 -6.39 -1.54 2.38
CA ILE A 9 -6.21 -2.86 2.97
C ILE A 9 -5.50 -3.81 2.00
N PRO A 10 -5.88 -3.88 0.70
CA PRO A 10 -5.15 -4.73 -0.24
C PRO A 10 -3.67 -4.34 -0.35
N LEU A 11 -3.35 -3.05 -0.37
CA LEU A 11 -1.97 -2.60 -0.43
C LEU A 11 -1.21 -2.98 0.85
N LYS A 12 -1.84 -2.79 2.01
CA LYS A 12 -1.24 -3.18 3.28
C LYS A 12 -0.87 -4.67 3.28
N GLU A 13 -1.77 -5.52 2.82
CA GLU A 13 -1.52 -6.96 2.75
C GLU A 13 -0.42 -7.30 1.75
N PHE A 14 -0.37 -6.58 0.63
CA PHE A 14 0.68 -6.76 -0.36
C PHE A 14 2.06 -6.41 0.22
N LEU A 15 2.14 -5.31 0.97
CA LEU A 15 3.38 -4.90 1.63
C LEU A 15 3.83 -5.94 2.66
N ILE A 16 2.91 -6.43 3.49
CA ILE A 16 3.22 -7.45 4.49
C ILE A 16 3.66 -8.73 3.80
N GLY A 17 3.03 -9.12 2.71
CA GLY A 17 3.42 -10.28 1.92
C GLY A 17 4.83 -10.17 1.32
N ASN A 18 5.35 -8.96 1.20
CA ASN A 18 6.71 -8.69 0.71
C ASN A 18 7.68 -8.40 1.87
N ASN A 19 7.35 -8.83 3.07
CA ASN A 19 8.18 -8.69 4.27
C ASN A 19 8.35 -7.24 4.74
N ILE A 20 7.44 -6.36 4.36
CA ILE A 20 7.41 -4.98 4.83
C ILE A 20 6.33 -4.88 5.89
N LYS A 21 6.74 -4.75 7.16
CA LYS A 21 5.81 -4.70 8.28
C LYS A 21 5.48 -3.27 8.66
N PRO A 22 4.25 -3.00 9.11
CA PRO A 22 3.91 -1.68 9.61
C PRO A 22 4.64 -1.40 10.91
N LEU A 23 4.80 -0.12 11.23
CA LEU A 23 5.43 0.30 12.48
C LEU A 23 4.60 -0.12 13.68
N ASP A 24 3.29 -0.23 13.52
CA ASP A 24 2.36 -0.67 14.54
C ASP A 24 1.42 -1.68 13.91
N ASP A 25 1.19 -2.81 14.58
CA ASP A 25 0.28 -3.85 14.09
C ASP A 25 -1.16 -3.37 14.05
N ASN A 26 -1.52 -2.42 14.91
CA ASN A 26 -2.87 -1.87 14.96
C ASN A 26 -2.99 -0.70 13.99
N HIS A 27 -4.15 -0.62 13.33
CA HIS A 27 -4.42 0.53 12.48
C HIS A 27 -4.66 1.78 13.32
N LYS A 28 -4.48 2.94 12.67
CA LYS A 28 -4.85 4.23 13.24
C LYS A 28 -6.03 4.80 12.46
N ILE A 29 -6.70 5.77 13.02
CA ILE A 29 -7.85 6.40 12.37
C ILE A 29 -7.55 7.88 12.17
N ASN A 30 -7.72 8.34 10.93
CA ASN A 30 -7.58 9.75 10.60
C ASN A 30 -8.80 10.50 11.15
N PRO A 31 -8.65 11.46 12.08
CA PRO A 31 -9.79 12.13 12.68
C PRO A 31 -10.60 12.98 11.69
N LYS A 32 -9.99 13.40 10.60
CA LYS A 32 -10.68 14.23 9.59
C LYS A 32 -11.53 13.40 8.64
N SER A 33 -11.01 12.25 8.17
CA SER A 33 -11.69 11.41 7.19
C SER A 33 -12.34 10.18 7.80
N ASN A 34 -12.05 9.89 9.08
CA ASN A 34 -12.52 8.71 9.80
C ASN A 34 -12.12 7.40 9.10
N LYS A 35 -11.03 7.42 8.34
CA LYS A 35 -10.53 6.25 7.63
C LYS A 35 -9.40 5.61 8.39
N LYS A 36 -9.33 4.28 8.30
CA LYS A 36 -8.27 3.50 8.91
C LYS A 36 -7.01 3.57 8.05
N TYR A 37 -5.85 3.62 8.70
CA TYR A 37 -4.58 3.58 7.99
C TYR A 37 -3.51 2.91 8.83
N TRP A 38 -2.46 2.45 8.15
CA TRP A 38 -1.27 1.86 8.78
C TRP A 38 -0.07 2.71 8.40
N GLU A 39 0.88 2.81 9.33
CA GLU A 39 2.12 3.54 9.09
C GLU A 39 3.24 2.58 8.78
N PHE A 40 3.98 2.85 7.70
CA PHE A 40 5.14 2.08 7.30
C PHE A 40 6.35 3.00 7.23
N LYS A 41 7.51 2.50 7.65
CA LYS A 41 8.76 3.24 7.51
C LYS A 41 9.12 3.34 6.03
N LYS A 42 9.27 4.55 5.52
CA LYS A 42 9.64 4.74 4.12
C LYS A 42 11.10 4.39 3.90
N CYS A 43 11.37 3.49 2.95
CA CYS A 43 12.71 3.02 2.63
C CYS A 43 12.73 2.56 1.16
N GLU A 44 13.93 2.24 0.66
CA GLU A 44 14.07 1.82 -0.74
C GLU A 44 13.25 0.57 -1.06
N LEU A 45 13.22 -0.38 -0.15
CA LEU A 45 12.43 -1.61 -0.34
C LEU A 45 10.95 -1.28 -0.48
N LEU A 46 10.43 -0.41 0.38
CA LEU A 46 9.04 0.03 0.29
C LEU A 46 8.77 0.72 -1.04
N ASP A 47 9.65 1.61 -1.46
CA ASP A 47 9.49 2.33 -2.73
C ASP A 47 9.47 1.34 -3.91
N SER A 48 10.34 0.33 -3.89
CA SER A 48 10.37 -0.70 -4.94
C SER A 48 9.08 -1.51 -4.98
N VAL A 49 8.56 -1.89 -3.82
CA VAL A 49 7.32 -2.68 -3.74
C VAL A 49 6.12 -1.85 -4.16
N LEU A 50 6.09 -0.56 -3.80
CA LEU A 50 5.03 0.34 -4.25
C LEU A 50 5.04 0.50 -5.77
N GLU A 51 6.20 0.55 -6.37
CA GLU A 51 6.34 0.60 -7.83
C GLU A 51 5.75 -0.64 -8.49
N ILE A 52 6.05 -1.82 -7.95
CA ILE A 52 5.50 -3.08 -8.44
C ILE A 52 3.98 -3.10 -8.31
N TRP A 53 3.47 -2.66 -7.17
CA TRP A 53 2.03 -2.58 -6.93
C TRP A 53 1.34 -1.70 -7.97
N LYS A 54 1.90 -0.53 -8.21
CA LYS A 54 1.35 0.43 -9.15
C LYS A 54 1.35 -0.13 -10.58
N ASN A 55 2.44 -0.79 -10.99
CA ASN A 55 2.55 -1.36 -12.32
C ASN A 55 1.56 -2.52 -12.51
N ASN A 56 1.41 -3.38 -11.52
CA ASN A 56 0.47 -4.49 -11.59
C ASN A 56 -0.97 -4.01 -11.67
N LYS A 57 -1.30 -2.96 -10.93
CA LYS A 57 -2.64 -2.37 -10.97
C LYS A 57 -2.95 -1.80 -12.35
N ILE A 58 -1.99 -1.12 -12.96
CA ILE A 58 -2.16 -0.55 -14.31
C ILE A 58 -2.33 -1.67 -15.33
N LYS A 59 -1.53 -2.74 -15.24
CA LYS A 59 -1.64 -3.89 -16.15
C LYS A 59 -3.00 -4.56 -16.03
N ALA A 60 -3.50 -4.74 -14.82
CA ALA A 60 -4.82 -5.34 -14.60
C ALA A 60 -5.92 -4.52 -15.23
N ILE A 61 -5.87 -3.19 -15.07
CA ILE A 61 -6.85 -2.29 -15.66
C ILE A 61 -6.80 -2.35 -17.18
N ASN A 62 -5.59 -2.34 -17.76
CA ASN A 62 -5.41 -2.41 -19.20
C ASN A 62 -5.92 -3.73 -19.77
N TYR A 63 -5.65 -4.83 -19.06
CA TYR A 63 -6.15 -6.15 -19.47
C TYR A 63 -7.66 -6.18 -19.54
N ILE A 64 -8.32 -5.66 -18.52
CA ILE A 64 -9.79 -5.62 -18.47
C ILE A 64 -10.34 -4.77 -19.62
N LYS A 65 -9.72 -3.62 -19.91
CA LYS A 65 -10.15 -2.75 -21.01
C LYS A 65 -9.99 -3.42 -22.36
N ASN A 66 -8.89 -4.14 -22.54
CA ASN A 66 -8.58 -4.78 -23.83
C ASN A 66 -9.43 -6.02 -24.10
N ASN A 67 -10.03 -6.61 -23.09
CA ASN A 67 -10.84 -7.81 -23.22
C ASN A 67 -12.33 -7.54 -23.41
N LYS A 68 -12.70 -6.30 -23.59
CA LYS A 68 -14.07 -5.95 -23.97
C LYS A 68 -14.23 -5.92 -25.52
#